data_7e5db4ab1dfd742e13db4eae6e2e7583
#
_entry.id   7e5db4ab1dfd742e13db4eae6e2e7583
#
_cell.length_a   1.000
_cell.length_b   1.000
_cell.length_c   1.000
_cell.angle_alpha   90.00
_cell.angle_beta   90.00
_cell.angle_gamma   90.00
#
_symmetry.space_group_name_H-M   'P 1'
#
loop_
_entity.id
_entity.type
_entity.pdbx_description
1 polymer ?
#
loop_
_entity_poly.entity_id
_entity_poly.type
_entity_poly.pdbx_seq_one_letter_code
_entity_poly.pdbx_strand_id
1 'polypeptide(L)'
;MTPMTQAQNRRENRENRARMLISCPDRPGIVAAVSRFLFENGANIVQSDQYTMDPSGGMFFIRIEFDLDGLAERLPELKARFAETAKAFGMTWRITRADVRKRLAIFVSREDHCLLELLWQWQAGDLDADIAMVISNHPHMRELAESFGIPYHHVPVTPETKREAEQKQLELMRGKVDAVVLARYMQILSPEMIRHYPNRIINIHHSFLPAFVGSNPYRQAYDRGVKLIGATAHFVTEELDAGPIIEQDVQRVSHRDSVEDLKRIGRHIERIVLARAVKWFTEDRILVHGNKTVVFV
;
A
#
# COMPACT_ATOMS: atom_id res chain seq x y z
N MET A 1 40.02 -1.56 -12.33
CA MET A 1 38.70 -1.62 -11.66
C MET A 1 37.73 -0.81 -12.50
N THR A 2 36.81 -1.46 -13.16
CA THR A 2 35.78 -0.81 -13.98
C THR A 2 34.83 -0.06 -13.06
N PRO A 3 34.52 1.23 -13.28
CA PRO A 3 33.58 1.94 -12.45
C PRO A 3 32.19 1.28 -12.54
N MET A 4 31.63 0.93 -11.40
CA MET A 4 30.29 0.36 -11.32
C MET A 4 29.27 1.36 -11.87
N THR A 5 28.30 0.86 -12.60
CA THR A 5 27.20 1.71 -13.11
C THR A 5 26.33 2.21 -11.96
N GLN A 6 25.69 3.38 -12.11
CA GLN A 6 24.78 3.93 -11.08
C GLN A 6 23.67 2.93 -10.68
N ALA A 7 23.26 2.04 -11.59
CA ALA A 7 22.28 0.98 -11.32
C ALA A 7 22.86 -0.14 -10.43
N GLN A 8 24.15 -0.48 -10.59
CA GLN A 8 24.82 -1.46 -9.74
C GLN A 8 25.05 -0.90 -8.32
N ASN A 9 25.49 0.35 -8.19
CA ASN A 9 25.61 1.02 -6.89
C ASN A 9 24.26 1.14 -6.15
N ARG A 10 23.15 1.36 -6.87
CA ARG A 10 21.81 1.37 -6.26
C ARG A 10 21.36 -0.02 -5.79
N ARG A 11 21.75 -1.10 -6.46
CA ARG A 11 21.44 -2.47 -6.03
C ARG A 11 22.25 -2.88 -4.80
N GLU A 12 23.56 -2.68 -4.79
CA GLU A 12 24.42 -3.01 -3.64
C GLU A 12 24.02 -2.23 -2.38
N ASN A 13 23.69 -0.93 -2.51
CA ASN A 13 23.16 -0.15 -1.39
C ASN A 13 21.82 -0.67 -0.86
N ARG A 14 21.03 -1.39 -1.65
CA ARG A 14 19.75 -1.95 -1.19
C ARG A 14 19.88 -3.29 -0.49
N GLU A 15 20.86 -4.12 -0.85
CA GLU A 15 21.07 -5.43 -0.21
C GLU A 15 21.42 -5.31 1.26
N ASN A 16 22.14 -4.25 1.63
CA ASN A 16 22.50 -3.93 3.01
C ASN A 16 21.50 -3.00 3.70
N ARG A 17 20.45 -2.55 3.02
CA ARG A 17 19.45 -1.62 3.57
C ARG A 17 18.25 -2.33 4.16
N ALA A 18 17.90 -1.95 5.39
CA ALA A 18 16.69 -2.39 6.07
C ALA A 18 15.76 -1.22 6.39
N ARG A 19 14.46 -1.56 6.53
CA ARG A 19 13.41 -0.67 7.02
C ARG A 19 12.85 -1.24 8.30
N MET A 20 12.90 -0.45 9.36
CA MET A 20 12.33 -0.79 10.67
C MET A 20 11.15 0.10 10.95
N LEU A 21 9.99 -0.50 11.25
CA LEU A 21 8.80 0.19 11.68
C LEU A 21 8.42 -0.26 13.08
N ILE A 22 8.12 0.71 13.94
CA ILE A 22 7.79 0.46 15.35
C ILE A 22 6.59 1.31 15.72
N SER A 23 5.69 0.75 16.52
CA SER A 23 4.67 1.47 17.28
C SER A 23 4.65 0.98 18.72
N CYS A 24 4.52 1.89 19.67
CA CYS A 24 4.46 1.56 21.10
C CYS A 24 3.78 2.68 21.90
N PRO A 25 3.36 2.44 23.15
CA PRO A 25 2.98 3.51 24.05
C PRO A 25 4.10 4.54 24.19
N ASP A 26 3.77 5.84 24.10
CA ASP A 26 4.75 6.92 24.16
C ASP A 26 5.35 7.07 25.55
N ARG A 27 6.67 7.16 25.62
CA ARG A 27 7.42 7.44 26.84
C ARG A 27 8.87 7.86 26.56
N PRO A 28 9.55 8.55 27.50
CA PRO A 28 10.96 8.89 27.34
C PRO A 28 11.86 7.67 27.10
N GLY A 29 12.89 7.86 26.25
CA GLY A 29 13.93 6.87 26.02
C GLY A 29 13.73 5.95 24.81
N ILE A 30 12.58 5.95 24.15
CA ILE A 30 12.30 5.09 22.99
C ILE A 30 13.35 5.30 21.89
N VAL A 31 13.51 6.54 21.42
CA VAL A 31 14.46 6.88 20.34
C VAL A 31 15.89 6.51 20.73
N ALA A 32 16.27 6.84 21.98
CA ALA A 32 17.61 6.51 22.49
C ALA A 32 17.86 5.00 22.51
N ALA A 33 16.88 4.20 22.96
CA ALA A 33 16.99 2.75 23.00
C ALA A 33 17.14 2.13 21.60
N VAL A 34 16.30 2.57 20.64
CA VAL A 34 16.33 2.08 19.25
C VAL A 34 17.64 2.48 18.55
N SER A 35 18.05 3.75 18.69
CA SER A 35 19.29 4.24 18.07
C SER A 35 20.53 3.57 18.65
N ARG A 36 20.57 3.37 19.98
CA ARG A 36 21.65 2.63 20.65
C ARG A 36 21.71 1.20 20.15
N PHE A 37 20.58 0.51 20.06
CA PHE A 37 20.52 -0.85 19.55
C PHE A 37 21.12 -0.94 18.13
N LEU A 38 20.74 -0.03 17.22
CA LEU A 38 21.27 0.00 15.87
C LEU A 38 22.79 0.26 15.87
N PHE A 39 23.26 1.23 16.64
CA PHE A 39 24.68 1.55 16.80
C PHE A 39 25.49 0.36 17.32
N GLU A 40 25.05 -0.30 18.38
CA GLU A 40 25.73 -1.47 18.97
C GLU A 40 25.80 -2.68 18.04
N ASN A 41 24.91 -2.72 17.02
CA ASN A 41 24.93 -3.73 15.97
C ASN A 41 25.69 -3.29 14.71
N GLY A 42 26.33 -2.12 14.73
CA GLY A 42 27.11 -1.60 13.60
C GLY A 42 26.27 -1.09 12.43
N ALA A 43 24.98 -0.80 12.68
CA ALA A 43 24.09 -0.25 11.66
C ALA A 43 24.23 1.28 11.56
N ASN A 44 24.19 1.80 10.34
CA ASN A 44 24.17 3.24 10.06
C ASN A 44 22.76 3.70 9.69
N ILE A 45 22.18 4.63 10.48
CA ILE A 45 20.86 5.20 10.20
C ILE A 45 20.95 6.14 9.01
N VAL A 46 20.14 5.88 7.97
CA VAL A 46 20.08 6.68 6.73
C VAL A 46 18.90 7.67 6.77
N GLN A 47 17.77 7.21 7.30
CA GLN A 47 16.57 8.05 7.46
C GLN A 47 15.85 7.65 8.76
N SER A 48 15.30 8.63 9.46
CA SER A 48 14.49 8.41 10.66
C SER A 48 13.36 9.41 10.70
N ASP A 49 12.13 8.89 10.67
CA ASP A 49 10.89 9.66 10.77
C ASP A 49 10.11 9.18 11.98
N GLN A 50 9.56 10.10 12.76
CA GLN A 50 8.83 9.76 13.98
C GLN A 50 7.61 10.65 14.17
N TYR A 51 6.62 10.11 14.89
CA TYR A 51 5.40 10.80 15.22
C TYR A 51 4.83 10.30 16.55
N THR A 52 4.34 11.20 17.40
CA THR A 52 3.53 10.85 18.58
C THR A 52 2.13 11.43 18.45
N MET A 53 1.13 10.62 18.74
CA MET A 53 -0.27 11.08 18.72
C MET A 53 -0.61 12.01 19.88
N ASP A 54 -0.09 11.69 21.06
CA ASP A 54 -0.28 12.47 22.29
C ASP A 54 0.90 12.23 23.22
N PRO A 55 1.71 13.27 23.52
CA PRO A 55 2.84 13.16 24.43
C PRO A 55 2.46 12.76 25.87
N SER A 56 1.19 12.90 26.23
CA SER A 56 0.68 12.60 27.58
C SER A 56 0.18 11.17 27.75
N GLY A 57 0.66 10.21 26.93
CA GLY A 57 0.34 8.79 27.04
C GLY A 57 -0.34 8.20 25.81
N GLY A 58 -0.15 8.82 24.66
CA GLY A 58 -0.59 8.30 23.36
C GLY A 58 0.33 7.22 22.80
N MET A 59 0.26 7.04 21.50
CA MET A 59 1.11 6.10 20.78
C MET A 59 2.23 6.82 20.05
N PHE A 60 3.40 6.25 20.13
CA PHE A 60 4.60 6.66 19.40
C PHE A 60 4.82 5.74 18.19
N PHE A 61 5.19 6.35 17.08
CA PHE A 61 5.47 5.67 15.81
C PHE A 61 6.83 6.12 15.28
N ILE A 62 7.62 5.19 14.80
CA ILE A 62 8.90 5.49 14.17
C ILE A 62 9.15 4.59 12.97
N ARG A 63 9.67 5.17 11.90
CA ARG A 63 10.20 4.50 10.73
C ARG A 63 11.68 4.84 10.60
N ILE A 64 12.53 3.85 10.53
CA ILE A 64 13.97 4.01 10.35
C ILE A 64 14.40 3.21 9.12
N GLU A 65 15.15 3.84 8.23
CA GLU A 65 15.98 3.14 7.25
C GLU A 65 17.43 3.13 7.74
N PHE A 66 18.08 1.99 7.66
CA PHE A 66 19.47 1.85 8.06
C PHE A 66 20.22 0.89 7.14
N ASP A 67 21.52 1.10 7.02
CA ASP A 67 22.44 0.21 6.32
C ASP A 67 23.19 -0.65 7.35
N LEU A 68 23.31 -1.95 7.03
CA LEU A 68 24.03 -2.93 7.83
C LEU A 68 24.74 -3.93 6.91
N ASP A 69 26.05 -3.94 6.93
CA ASP A 69 26.83 -4.88 6.13
C ASP A 69 26.50 -6.34 6.50
N GLY A 70 26.28 -7.17 5.48
CA GLY A 70 25.85 -8.56 5.65
C GLY A 70 24.44 -8.70 6.22
N LEU A 71 23.55 -7.75 5.89
CA LEU A 71 22.19 -7.71 6.42
C LEU A 71 21.42 -9.02 6.23
N ALA A 72 21.56 -9.68 5.08
CA ALA A 72 20.79 -10.89 4.77
C ALA A 72 21.06 -12.01 5.80
N GLU A 73 22.33 -12.24 6.12
CA GLU A 73 22.79 -13.25 7.07
C GLU A 73 22.54 -12.84 8.53
N ARG A 74 22.68 -11.55 8.83
CA ARG A 74 22.56 -10.99 10.18
C ARG A 74 21.13 -10.70 10.63
N LEU A 75 20.19 -10.58 9.69
CA LEU A 75 18.81 -10.18 9.99
C LEU A 75 18.08 -11.09 10.99
N PRO A 76 18.22 -12.42 10.95
CA PRO A 76 17.58 -13.29 11.96
C PRO A 76 18.09 -12.99 13.38
N GLU A 77 19.42 -12.86 13.56
CA GLU A 77 20.03 -12.53 14.85
C GLU A 77 19.64 -11.11 15.31
N LEU A 78 19.69 -10.14 14.39
CA LEU A 78 19.29 -8.76 14.67
C LEU A 78 17.86 -8.69 15.19
N LYS A 79 16.93 -9.42 14.57
CA LYS A 79 15.53 -9.52 15.01
C LYS A 79 15.41 -10.17 16.40
N ALA A 80 16.14 -11.24 16.65
CA ALA A 80 16.14 -11.92 17.94
C ALA A 80 16.64 -11.00 19.06
N ARG A 81 17.73 -10.26 18.84
CA ARG A 81 18.26 -9.28 19.79
C ARG A 81 17.35 -8.08 20.00
N PHE A 82 16.71 -7.57 18.91
CA PHE A 82 15.79 -6.44 19.04
C PHE A 82 14.53 -6.79 19.84
N ALA A 83 14.11 -8.05 19.82
CA ALA A 83 12.93 -8.50 20.57
C ALA A 83 13.02 -8.19 22.07
N GLU A 84 14.22 -8.21 22.69
CA GLU A 84 14.42 -7.83 24.08
C GLU A 84 14.16 -6.32 24.31
N THR A 85 14.71 -5.47 23.45
CA THR A 85 14.45 -4.03 23.48
C THR A 85 12.97 -3.75 23.26
N ALA A 86 12.38 -4.42 22.27
CA ALA A 86 10.96 -4.26 21.94
C ALA A 86 10.05 -4.66 23.10
N LYS A 87 10.35 -5.76 23.78
CA LYS A 87 9.61 -6.22 24.97
C LYS A 87 9.66 -5.18 26.10
N ALA A 88 10.83 -4.60 26.36
CA ALA A 88 11.00 -3.60 27.41
C ALA A 88 10.13 -2.35 27.21
N PHE A 89 9.81 -2.01 25.97
CA PHE A 89 9.01 -0.83 25.62
C PHE A 89 7.58 -1.16 25.15
N GLY A 90 7.19 -2.44 25.11
CA GLY A 90 5.88 -2.85 24.60
C GLY A 90 5.69 -2.54 23.10
N MET A 91 6.77 -2.70 22.31
CA MET A 91 6.77 -2.36 20.88
C MET A 91 6.11 -3.44 20.04
N THR A 92 5.25 -3.02 19.13
CA THR A 92 4.91 -3.76 17.91
C THR A 92 5.85 -3.30 16.82
N TRP A 93 6.55 -4.24 16.15
CA TRP A 93 7.62 -3.88 15.24
C TRP A 93 7.80 -4.86 14.08
N ARG A 94 8.42 -4.40 13.03
CA ARG A 94 8.92 -5.24 11.94
C ARG A 94 10.20 -4.66 11.35
N ILE A 95 11.08 -5.54 10.88
CA ILE A 95 12.27 -5.18 10.10
C ILE A 95 12.18 -5.93 8.78
N THR A 96 12.28 -5.20 7.68
CA THR A 96 12.24 -5.72 6.30
C THR A 96 13.49 -5.30 5.55
N ARG A 97 13.93 -6.12 4.59
CA ARG A 97 15.01 -5.75 3.66
C ARG A 97 14.46 -4.87 2.55
N ALA A 98 15.21 -3.86 2.14
CA ALA A 98 14.81 -2.95 1.07
C ALA A 98 14.99 -3.54 -0.34
N ASP A 99 15.81 -4.60 -0.50
CA ASP A 99 16.01 -5.31 -1.76
C ASP A 99 14.92 -6.35 -2.05
N VAL A 100 14.13 -6.74 -1.05
CA VAL A 100 13.03 -7.70 -1.20
C VAL A 100 11.76 -6.96 -1.59
N ARG A 101 11.40 -7.04 -2.88
CA ARG A 101 10.20 -6.42 -3.40
C ARG A 101 8.94 -7.14 -2.95
N LYS A 102 7.89 -6.36 -2.66
CA LYS A 102 6.56 -6.92 -2.39
C LYS A 102 5.91 -7.36 -3.69
N ARG A 103 5.33 -8.55 -3.69
CA ARG A 103 4.62 -9.13 -4.83
C ARG A 103 3.15 -8.74 -4.76
N LEU A 104 2.66 -8.08 -5.79
CA LEU A 104 1.31 -7.54 -5.84
C LEU A 104 0.43 -8.33 -6.80
N ALA A 105 -0.82 -8.60 -6.41
CA ALA A 105 -1.90 -8.91 -7.34
C ALA A 105 -2.74 -7.65 -7.54
N ILE A 106 -3.00 -7.28 -8.79
CA ILE A 106 -3.86 -6.14 -9.11
C ILE A 106 -5.21 -6.67 -9.58
N PHE A 107 -6.28 -6.30 -8.89
CA PHE A 107 -7.64 -6.65 -9.24
C PHE A 107 -8.30 -5.50 -9.98
N VAL A 108 -8.90 -5.81 -11.13
CA VAL A 108 -9.55 -4.81 -11.99
C VAL A 108 -10.90 -5.30 -12.48
N SER A 109 -11.77 -4.37 -12.92
CA SER A 109 -12.99 -4.69 -13.65
C SER A 109 -12.91 -4.14 -15.08
N ARG A 110 -13.62 -3.06 -15.39
CA ARG A 110 -13.72 -2.49 -16.75
C ARG A 110 -12.91 -1.23 -16.96
N GLU A 111 -12.60 -0.50 -15.90
CA GLU A 111 -11.87 0.76 -15.96
C GLU A 111 -10.36 0.50 -15.93
N ASP A 112 -9.63 1.10 -16.85
CA ASP A 112 -8.21 0.83 -17.10
C ASP A 112 -7.24 1.81 -16.41
N HIS A 113 -7.69 3.04 -16.12
CA HIS A 113 -6.84 4.16 -15.76
C HIS A 113 -5.96 3.92 -14.53
N CYS A 114 -6.45 3.23 -13.50
CA CYS A 114 -5.67 2.89 -12.32
C CYS A 114 -4.66 1.76 -12.59
N LEU A 115 -5.07 0.73 -13.35
CA LEU A 115 -4.17 -0.35 -13.75
C LEU A 115 -3.02 0.21 -14.60
N LEU A 116 -3.34 1.01 -15.62
CA LEU A 116 -2.37 1.58 -16.54
C LEU A 116 -1.33 2.44 -15.80
N GLU A 117 -1.76 3.27 -14.84
CA GLU A 117 -0.85 4.08 -14.02
C GLU A 117 0.13 3.22 -13.22
N LEU A 118 -0.37 2.17 -12.56
CA LEU A 118 0.48 1.25 -11.79
C LEU A 118 1.48 0.50 -12.67
N LEU A 119 1.04 0.01 -13.84
CA LEU A 119 1.90 -0.69 -14.79
C LEU A 119 2.97 0.24 -15.37
N TRP A 120 2.61 1.48 -15.67
CA TRP A 120 3.54 2.48 -16.19
C TRP A 120 4.61 2.85 -15.15
N GLN A 121 4.22 3.15 -13.91
CA GLN A 121 5.17 3.45 -12.83
C GLN A 121 6.07 2.24 -12.51
N TRP A 122 5.52 1.04 -12.56
CA TRP A 122 6.29 -0.19 -12.38
C TRP A 122 7.34 -0.36 -13.50
N GLN A 123 6.96 -0.18 -14.74
CA GLN A 123 7.89 -0.27 -15.90
C GLN A 123 8.95 0.82 -15.87
N ALA A 124 8.59 2.04 -15.44
CA ALA A 124 9.51 3.16 -15.27
C ALA A 124 10.49 2.97 -14.08
N GLY A 125 10.21 2.02 -13.17
CA GLY A 125 10.99 1.80 -11.96
C GLY A 125 10.64 2.75 -10.80
N ASP A 126 9.52 3.47 -10.91
CA ASP A 126 9.03 4.40 -9.88
C ASP A 126 8.20 3.68 -8.79
N LEU A 127 7.67 2.51 -9.11
CA LEU A 127 7.00 1.60 -8.19
C LEU A 127 7.91 0.40 -7.88
N ASP A 128 8.43 0.35 -6.66
CA ASP A 128 9.33 -0.71 -6.18
C ASP A 128 8.54 -1.93 -5.72
N ALA A 129 8.04 -2.69 -6.65
CA ALA A 129 7.24 -3.90 -6.44
C ALA A 129 7.45 -4.89 -7.58
N ASP A 130 7.02 -6.14 -7.36
CA ASP A 130 6.84 -7.13 -8.42
C ASP A 130 5.33 -7.31 -8.64
N ILE A 131 4.84 -7.03 -9.85
CA ILE A 131 3.44 -7.29 -10.20
C ILE A 131 3.35 -8.76 -10.62
N ALA A 132 2.87 -9.60 -9.70
CA ALA A 132 2.82 -11.05 -9.90
C ALA A 132 1.72 -11.45 -10.89
N MET A 133 0.59 -10.75 -10.86
CA MET A 133 -0.56 -11.03 -11.74
C MET A 133 -1.59 -9.91 -11.72
N VAL A 134 -2.41 -9.89 -12.77
CA VAL A 134 -3.67 -9.14 -12.82
C VAL A 134 -4.83 -10.14 -12.77
N ILE A 135 -5.81 -9.91 -11.90
CA ILE A 135 -7.03 -10.70 -11.80
C ILE A 135 -8.22 -9.81 -12.13
N SER A 136 -9.13 -10.29 -12.96
CA SER A 136 -10.31 -9.53 -13.35
C SER A 136 -11.56 -10.41 -13.49
N ASN A 137 -12.71 -9.82 -13.16
CA ASN A 137 -14.01 -10.41 -13.42
C ASN A 137 -14.52 -10.15 -14.87
N HIS A 138 -13.72 -9.46 -15.70
CA HIS A 138 -14.00 -9.19 -17.11
C HIS A 138 -12.76 -9.46 -17.98
N PRO A 139 -12.90 -9.78 -19.27
CA PRO A 139 -11.76 -10.08 -20.15
C PRO A 139 -11.02 -8.84 -20.68
N HIS A 140 -11.57 -7.63 -20.54
CA HIS A 140 -11.18 -6.42 -21.27
C HIS A 140 -9.73 -5.96 -21.07
N MET A 141 -9.12 -6.23 -19.89
CA MET A 141 -7.78 -5.73 -19.57
C MET A 141 -6.68 -6.75 -19.89
N ARG A 142 -6.99 -7.86 -20.56
CA ARG A 142 -6.03 -8.92 -20.88
C ARG A 142 -4.89 -8.39 -21.72
N GLU A 143 -5.20 -7.81 -22.86
CA GLU A 143 -4.19 -7.31 -23.80
C GLU A 143 -3.29 -6.25 -23.15
N LEU A 144 -3.87 -5.38 -22.34
CA LEU A 144 -3.11 -4.39 -21.58
C LEU A 144 -2.13 -5.05 -20.61
N ALA A 145 -2.56 -5.98 -19.77
CA ALA A 145 -1.69 -6.65 -18.80
C ALA A 145 -0.59 -7.47 -19.51
N GLU A 146 -0.96 -8.23 -20.54
CA GLU A 146 -0.04 -9.08 -21.31
C GLU A 146 0.99 -8.25 -22.10
N SER A 147 0.66 -7.02 -22.54
CA SER A 147 1.62 -6.11 -23.20
C SER A 147 2.75 -5.65 -22.28
N PHE A 148 2.54 -5.68 -20.95
CA PHE A 148 3.57 -5.45 -19.94
C PHE A 148 4.24 -6.77 -19.46
N GLY A 149 3.90 -7.92 -20.07
CA GLY A 149 4.41 -9.23 -19.65
C GLY A 149 3.83 -9.76 -18.35
N ILE A 150 2.70 -9.21 -17.88
CA ILE A 150 2.06 -9.60 -16.61
C ILE A 150 1.00 -10.67 -16.88
N PRO A 151 1.02 -11.83 -16.16
CA PRO A 151 -0.02 -12.84 -16.25
C PRO A 151 -1.41 -12.27 -15.93
N TYR A 152 -2.38 -12.57 -16.80
CA TYR A 152 -3.76 -12.14 -16.63
C TYR A 152 -4.70 -13.32 -16.37
N HIS A 153 -5.48 -13.24 -15.30
CA HIS A 153 -6.45 -14.26 -14.92
C HIS A 153 -7.87 -13.71 -14.98
N HIS A 154 -8.66 -14.22 -15.94
CA HIS A 154 -10.10 -13.92 -15.99
C HIS A 154 -10.85 -14.87 -15.08
N VAL A 155 -11.44 -14.33 -14.02
CA VAL A 155 -12.25 -15.05 -13.03
C VAL A 155 -13.61 -14.35 -12.94
N PRO A 156 -14.60 -14.74 -13.75
CA PRO A 156 -15.94 -14.15 -13.73
C PRO A 156 -16.59 -14.27 -12.35
N VAL A 157 -17.30 -13.22 -11.95
CA VAL A 157 -18.00 -13.15 -10.67
C VAL A 157 -19.47 -12.82 -10.93
N THR A 158 -20.36 -13.70 -10.47
CA THR A 158 -21.80 -13.45 -10.36
C THR A 158 -22.24 -13.63 -8.91
N PRO A 159 -23.44 -13.21 -8.50
CA PRO A 159 -23.94 -13.48 -7.16
C PRO A 159 -23.85 -14.95 -6.77
N GLU A 160 -24.14 -15.86 -7.71
CA GLU A 160 -24.17 -17.33 -7.50
C GLU A 160 -22.77 -17.93 -7.40
N THR A 161 -21.81 -17.41 -8.17
CA THR A 161 -20.45 -17.97 -8.27
C THR A 161 -19.41 -17.24 -7.42
N LYS A 162 -19.79 -16.21 -6.68
CA LYS A 162 -18.88 -15.34 -5.94
C LYS A 162 -17.93 -16.11 -5.02
N ARG A 163 -18.44 -17.06 -4.26
CA ARG A 163 -17.62 -17.85 -3.32
C ARG A 163 -16.57 -18.70 -4.04
N GLU A 164 -16.98 -19.38 -5.11
CA GLU A 164 -16.06 -20.22 -5.91
C GLU A 164 -15.01 -19.35 -6.63
N ALA A 165 -15.43 -18.19 -7.14
CA ALA A 165 -14.53 -17.23 -7.78
C ALA A 165 -13.47 -16.72 -6.79
N GLU A 166 -13.85 -16.36 -5.56
CA GLU A 166 -12.90 -15.92 -4.53
C GLU A 166 -11.95 -17.04 -4.09
N GLN A 167 -12.43 -18.28 -3.97
CA GLN A 167 -11.55 -19.43 -3.69
C GLN A 167 -10.51 -19.62 -4.79
N LYS A 168 -10.93 -19.53 -6.06
CA LYS A 168 -10.01 -19.62 -7.21
C LYS A 168 -9.00 -18.45 -7.19
N GLN A 169 -9.42 -17.25 -6.85
CA GLN A 169 -8.52 -16.09 -6.70
C GLN A 169 -7.49 -16.33 -5.59
N LEU A 170 -7.91 -16.83 -4.42
CA LEU A 170 -7.01 -17.18 -3.32
C LEU A 170 -6.00 -18.28 -3.73
N GLU A 171 -6.43 -19.30 -4.47
CA GLU A 171 -5.55 -20.35 -4.97
C GLU A 171 -4.50 -19.82 -5.93
N LEU A 172 -4.89 -18.92 -6.87
CA LEU A 172 -3.97 -18.28 -7.81
C LEU A 172 -2.88 -17.48 -7.08
N MET A 173 -3.23 -16.79 -5.99
CA MET A 173 -2.37 -15.92 -5.21
C MET A 173 -1.51 -16.64 -4.17
N ARG A 174 -1.89 -17.85 -3.74
CA ARG A 174 -1.26 -18.57 -2.63
C ARG A 174 0.26 -18.69 -2.81
N GLY A 175 1.02 -18.17 -1.85
CA GLY A 175 2.49 -18.17 -1.84
C GLY A 175 3.16 -17.29 -2.90
N LYS A 176 2.39 -16.62 -3.76
CA LYS A 176 2.89 -15.78 -4.86
C LYS A 176 2.69 -14.28 -4.62
N VAL A 177 1.77 -13.90 -3.73
CA VAL A 177 1.30 -12.53 -3.54
C VAL A 177 1.41 -12.13 -2.09
N ASP A 178 1.97 -10.96 -1.84
CA ASP A 178 2.12 -10.38 -0.50
C ASP A 178 1.02 -9.36 -0.20
N ALA A 179 0.46 -8.71 -1.22
CA ALA A 179 -0.63 -7.76 -1.08
C ALA A 179 -1.52 -7.69 -2.33
N VAL A 180 -2.73 -7.21 -2.15
CA VAL A 180 -3.75 -7.05 -3.20
C VAL A 180 -4.07 -5.57 -3.40
N VAL A 181 -4.17 -5.13 -4.65
CA VAL A 181 -4.56 -3.77 -5.02
C VAL A 181 -5.86 -3.84 -5.82
N LEU A 182 -6.92 -3.24 -5.30
CA LEU A 182 -8.21 -3.13 -5.99
C LEU A 182 -8.21 -1.86 -6.84
N ALA A 183 -7.77 -1.98 -8.08
CA ALA A 183 -7.70 -0.89 -9.06
C ALA A 183 -9.03 -0.79 -9.82
N ARG A 184 -10.07 -0.25 -9.19
CA ARG A 184 -11.44 -0.21 -9.71
C ARG A 184 -12.04 -1.61 -9.88
N TYR A 185 -11.74 -2.52 -8.96
CA TYR A 185 -12.39 -3.82 -8.88
C TYR A 185 -13.77 -3.67 -8.24
N MET A 186 -14.81 -3.61 -9.06
CA MET A 186 -16.17 -3.27 -8.64
C MET A 186 -16.91 -4.47 -8.00
N GLN A 187 -16.23 -5.19 -7.10
CA GLN A 187 -16.77 -6.32 -6.33
C GLN A 187 -16.46 -6.14 -4.85
N ILE A 188 -17.44 -6.39 -4.00
CA ILE A 188 -17.24 -6.41 -2.55
C ILE A 188 -16.57 -7.76 -2.20
N LEU A 189 -15.45 -7.72 -1.51
CA LEU A 189 -14.74 -8.91 -1.05
C LEU A 189 -15.42 -9.54 0.15
N SER A 190 -15.35 -10.87 0.26
CA SER A 190 -15.85 -11.58 1.43
C SER A 190 -14.93 -11.39 2.64
N PRO A 191 -15.45 -11.57 3.88
CA PRO A 191 -14.61 -11.59 5.07
C PRO A 191 -13.50 -12.64 5.01
N GLU A 192 -13.72 -13.76 4.33
CA GLU A 192 -12.72 -14.81 4.14
C GLU A 192 -11.51 -14.29 3.35
N MET A 193 -11.75 -13.63 2.21
CA MET A 193 -10.71 -13.02 1.38
C MET A 193 -9.92 -11.97 2.18
N ILE A 194 -10.63 -11.11 2.94
CA ILE A 194 -10.02 -10.02 3.72
C ILE A 194 -9.10 -10.59 4.82
N ARG A 195 -9.51 -11.65 5.52
CA ARG A 195 -8.72 -12.29 6.58
C ARG A 195 -7.41 -12.92 6.09
N HIS A 196 -7.31 -13.30 4.80
CA HIS A 196 -6.04 -13.79 4.23
C HIS A 196 -5.01 -12.67 4.04
N TYR A 197 -5.44 -11.42 3.91
CA TYR A 197 -4.57 -10.27 3.64
C TYR A 197 -4.86 -9.09 4.60
N PRO A 198 -4.78 -9.26 5.94
CA PRO A 198 -5.11 -8.22 6.90
C PRO A 198 -4.16 -7.01 6.73
N ASN A 199 -4.72 -5.81 6.54
CA ASN A 199 -3.98 -4.57 6.23
C ASN A 199 -3.04 -4.70 5.02
N ARG A 200 -3.42 -5.53 4.04
CA ARG A 200 -2.66 -5.76 2.80
C ARG A 200 -3.54 -5.79 1.55
N ILE A 201 -4.77 -5.33 1.66
CA ILE A 201 -5.66 -5.07 0.52
C ILE A 201 -5.87 -3.57 0.47
N ILE A 202 -5.45 -2.92 -0.61
CA ILE A 202 -5.60 -1.48 -0.83
C ILE A 202 -6.69 -1.29 -1.88
N ASN A 203 -7.70 -0.48 -1.55
CA ASN A 203 -8.78 -0.12 -2.47
C ASN A 203 -8.70 1.36 -2.86
N ILE A 204 -9.08 1.67 -4.10
CA ILE A 204 -9.40 3.03 -4.52
C ILE A 204 -10.91 3.23 -4.54
N HIS A 205 -11.40 4.12 -3.71
CA HIS A 205 -12.78 4.57 -3.70
C HIS A 205 -12.90 5.92 -4.40
N HIS A 206 -13.85 6.03 -5.33
CA HIS A 206 -13.99 7.17 -6.22
C HIS A 206 -14.82 8.31 -5.60
N SER A 207 -14.63 8.57 -4.30
CA SER A 207 -15.11 9.76 -3.61
C SER A 207 -14.15 10.14 -2.45
N PHE A 208 -14.32 11.33 -1.93
CA PHE A 208 -13.62 11.79 -0.73
C PHE A 208 -14.37 11.28 0.50
N LEU A 209 -13.95 10.11 1.01
CA LEU A 209 -14.58 9.49 2.18
C LEU A 209 -14.47 10.39 3.43
N PRO A 210 -15.49 10.45 4.28
CA PRO A 210 -16.70 9.62 4.30
C PRO A 210 -17.88 10.15 3.46
N ALA A 211 -17.65 11.10 2.54
CA ALA A 211 -18.71 11.63 1.68
C ALA A 211 -19.01 10.70 0.49
N PHE A 212 -20.28 10.63 0.08
CA PHE A 212 -20.74 9.90 -1.11
C PHE A 212 -20.38 8.41 -1.12
N VAL A 213 -20.66 7.75 0.00
CA VAL A 213 -20.53 6.28 0.12
C VAL A 213 -21.53 5.58 -0.81
N GLY A 214 -21.12 4.44 -1.38
CA GLY A 214 -21.97 3.60 -2.22
C GLY A 214 -21.84 3.86 -3.72
N SER A 215 -22.91 3.60 -4.50
CA SER A 215 -22.88 3.64 -5.96
C SER A 215 -23.05 5.05 -6.55
N ASN A 216 -22.44 5.28 -7.71
CA ASN A 216 -22.57 6.51 -8.51
C ASN A 216 -22.22 7.83 -7.80
N PRO A 217 -21.07 7.95 -7.08
CA PRO A 217 -20.72 9.15 -6.31
C PRO A 217 -20.63 10.42 -7.18
N TYR A 218 -20.20 10.32 -8.43
CA TYR A 218 -20.15 11.48 -9.34
C TYR A 218 -21.54 12.03 -9.68
N ARG A 219 -22.55 11.16 -9.80
CA ARG A 219 -23.93 11.60 -9.98
C ARG A 219 -24.46 12.27 -8.71
N GLN A 220 -24.20 11.68 -7.55
CA GLN A 220 -24.56 12.28 -6.26
C GLN A 220 -23.87 13.65 -6.07
N ALA A 221 -22.59 13.76 -6.39
CA ALA A 221 -21.83 15.00 -6.32
C ALA A 221 -22.41 16.09 -7.24
N TYR A 222 -22.78 15.73 -8.47
CA TYR A 222 -23.43 16.63 -9.43
C TYR A 222 -24.78 17.13 -8.91
N ASP A 223 -25.65 16.21 -8.48
CA ASP A 223 -27.00 16.54 -8.01
C ASP A 223 -26.97 17.42 -6.73
N ARG A 224 -25.93 17.28 -5.88
CA ARG A 224 -25.68 18.14 -4.70
C ARG A 224 -25.04 19.48 -5.06
N GLY A 225 -24.53 19.66 -6.28
CA GLY A 225 -23.85 20.88 -6.69
C GLY A 225 -22.55 21.16 -5.93
N VAL A 226 -21.78 20.10 -5.59
CA VAL A 226 -20.52 20.23 -4.86
C VAL A 226 -19.49 21.05 -5.63
N LYS A 227 -18.50 21.57 -4.93
CA LYS A 227 -17.40 22.37 -5.50
C LYS A 227 -16.06 21.63 -5.48
N LEU A 228 -16.03 20.47 -4.85
CA LEU A 228 -14.86 19.59 -4.80
C LEU A 228 -15.34 18.16 -5.03
N ILE A 229 -14.57 17.41 -5.81
CA ILE A 229 -14.63 15.95 -5.91
C ILE A 229 -13.28 15.37 -5.52
N GLY A 230 -13.23 14.11 -5.14
CA GLY A 230 -11.99 13.48 -4.72
C GLY A 230 -12.01 11.98 -4.85
N ALA A 231 -10.92 11.37 -4.42
CA ALA A 231 -10.76 9.93 -4.31
C ALA A 231 -10.05 9.57 -3.01
N THR A 232 -10.24 8.35 -2.55
CA THR A 232 -9.66 7.83 -1.31
C THR A 232 -9.06 6.46 -1.55
N ALA A 233 -7.77 6.29 -1.25
CA ALA A 233 -7.14 4.99 -1.11
C ALA A 233 -7.14 4.59 0.37
N HIS A 234 -7.63 3.40 0.67
CA HIS A 234 -7.74 2.90 2.04
C HIS A 234 -7.48 1.39 2.10
N PHE A 235 -7.14 0.88 3.28
CA PHE A 235 -7.13 -0.55 3.49
C PHE A 235 -8.56 -1.09 3.55
N VAL A 236 -8.75 -2.29 2.97
CA VAL A 236 -10.06 -2.95 3.00
C VAL A 236 -10.27 -3.64 4.34
N THR A 237 -11.44 -3.43 4.91
CA THR A 237 -11.97 -4.09 6.11
C THR A 237 -13.28 -4.78 5.81
N GLU A 238 -13.83 -5.55 6.76
CA GLU A 238 -15.13 -6.21 6.58
C GLU A 238 -16.29 -5.21 6.43
N GLU A 239 -16.15 -4.02 7.02
CA GLU A 239 -17.07 -2.91 6.81
C GLU A 239 -16.73 -2.17 5.52
N LEU A 240 -17.71 -2.03 4.62
CA LEU A 240 -17.53 -1.45 3.31
C LEU A 240 -17.09 0.02 3.39
N ASP A 241 -16.00 0.34 2.67
CA ASP A 241 -15.42 1.70 2.55
C ASP A 241 -15.08 2.39 3.89
N ALA A 242 -14.97 1.61 4.98
CA ALA A 242 -14.74 2.12 6.33
C ALA A 242 -13.31 1.87 6.86
N GLY A 243 -12.46 1.23 6.08
CA GLY A 243 -11.09 0.89 6.50
C GLY A 243 -10.14 2.08 6.61
N PRO A 244 -8.96 1.89 7.25
CA PRO A 244 -7.98 2.94 7.48
C PRO A 244 -7.57 3.65 6.19
N ILE A 245 -7.73 4.97 6.14
CA ILE A 245 -7.40 5.79 4.98
C ILE A 245 -5.89 5.92 4.86
N ILE A 246 -5.35 5.73 3.64
CA ILE A 246 -3.93 5.85 3.32
C ILE A 246 -3.64 7.20 2.66
N GLU A 247 -4.41 7.54 1.62
CA GLU A 247 -4.23 8.76 0.84
C GLU A 247 -5.58 9.28 0.34
N GLN A 248 -5.68 10.59 0.28
CA GLN A 248 -6.83 11.29 -0.31
C GLN A 248 -6.35 12.49 -1.11
N ASP A 249 -7.05 12.76 -2.20
CA ASP A 249 -6.83 13.99 -2.97
C ASP A 249 -8.17 14.51 -3.49
N VAL A 250 -8.22 15.83 -3.77
CA VAL A 250 -9.42 16.52 -4.22
C VAL A 250 -9.12 17.46 -5.37
N GLN A 251 -10.13 17.69 -6.21
CA GLN A 251 -10.06 18.70 -7.25
C GLN A 251 -11.31 19.58 -7.27
N ARG A 252 -11.11 20.87 -7.54
CA ARG A 252 -12.18 21.83 -7.69
C ARG A 252 -12.95 21.57 -8.99
N VAL A 253 -14.26 21.64 -8.86
CA VAL A 253 -15.24 21.55 -9.97
C VAL A 253 -16.22 22.70 -9.89
N SER A 254 -16.98 22.91 -10.95
CA SER A 254 -17.90 24.04 -11.07
C SER A 254 -19.31 23.58 -11.53
N HIS A 255 -20.25 24.50 -11.55
CA HIS A 255 -21.59 24.26 -12.09
C HIS A 255 -21.62 24.04 -13.62
N ARG A 256 -20.49 24.26 -14.30
CA ARG A 256 -20.35 24.06 -15.75
C ARG A 256 -19.94 22.63 -16.09
N ASP A 257 -19.43 21.88 -15.11
CA ASP A 257 -18.95 20.52 -15.30
C ASP A 257 -20.14 19.56 -15.28
N SER A 258 -20.31 18.78 -16.33
CA SER A 258 -21.29 17.70 -16.42
C SER A 258 -20.87 16.49 -15.57
N VAL A 259 -21.78 15.52 -15.41
CA VAL A 259 -21.45 14.24 -14.74
C VAL A 259 -20.26 13.53 -15.43
N GLU A 260 -20.20 13.60 -16.76
CA GLU A 260 -19.13 13.00 -17.54
C GLU A 260 -17.79 13.74 -17.33
N ASP A 261 -17.83 15.07 -17.17
CA ASP A 261 -16.63 15.84 -16.79
C ASP A 261 -16.15 15.47 -15.39
N LEU A 262 -17.07 15.33 -14.43
CA LEU A 262 -16.73 14.88 -13.09
C LEU A 262 -16.07 13.50 -13.10
N LYS A 263 -16.58 12.56 -13.89
CA LYS A 263 -15.94 11.23 -14.07
C LYS A 263 -14.56 11.34 -14.70
N ARG A 264 -14.37 12.18 -15.70
CA ARG A 264 -13.08 12.40 -16.36
C ARG A 264 -12.05 12.98 -15.40
N ILE A 265 -12.43 14.00 -14.63
CA ILE A 265 -11.59 14.61 -13.60
C ILE A 265 -11.29 13.58 -12.50
N GLY A 266 -12.28 12.83 -12.06
CA GLY A 266 -12.15 11.80 -11.03
C GLY A 266 -11.14 10.73 -11.38
N ARG A 267 -11.12 10.24 -12.64
CA ARG A 267 -10.12 9.26 -13.09
C ARG A 267 -8.67 9.76 -12.90
N HIS A 268 -8.40 11.05 -13.08
CA HIS A 268 -7.08 11.62 -12.82
C HIS A 268 -6.70 11.57 -11.34
N ILE A 269 -7.66 11.87 -10.45
CA ILE A 269 -7.42 11.82 -9.01
C ILE A 269 -7.23 10.37 -8.56
N GLU A 270 -8.12 9.47 -8.97
CA GLU A 270 -8.10 8.05 -8.60
C GLU A 270 -6.76 7.38 -8.89
N ARG A 271 -6.21 7.58 -10.11
CA ARG A 271 -4.95 6.96 -10.49
C ARG A 271 -3.76 7.46 -9.66
N ILE A 272 -3.71 8.77 -9.35
CA ILE A 272 -2.62 9.38 -8.58
C ILE A 272 -2.70 8.93 -7.12
N VAL A 273 -3.90 8.98 -6.52
CA VAL A 273 -4.14 8.58 -5.13
C VAL A 273 -3.81 7.11 -4.91
N LEU A 274 -4.25 6.23 -5.81
CA LEU A 274 -3.94 4.81 -5.70
C LEU A 274 -2.44 4.55 -5.87
N ALA A 275 -1.79 5.16 -6.85
CA ALA A 275 -0.38 4.96 -7.10
C ALA A 275 0.50 5.42 -5.92
N ARG A 276 0.19 6.58 -5.30
CA ARG A 276 0.86 7.05 -4.08
C ARG A 276 0.68 6.07 -2.92
N ALA A 277 -0.55 5.62 -2.67
CA ALA A 277 -0.85 4.69 -1.59
C ALA A 277 -0.11 3.35 -1.75
N VAL A 278 -0.09 2.80 -2.96
CA VAL A 278 0.63 1.55 -3.28
C VAL A 278 2.14 1.75 -3.13
N LYS A 279 2.69 2.87 -3.61
CA LYS A 279 4.11 3.19 -3.44
C LYS A 279 4.51 3.28 -1.96
N TRP A 280 3.77 4.01 -1.13
CA TRP A 280 4.07 4.10 0.30
C TRP A 280 3.96 2.76 1.01
N PHE A 281 3.00 1.92 0.60
CA PHE A 281 2.88 0.57 1.12
C PHE A 281 4.08 -0.30 0.75
N THR A 282 4.53 -0.27 -0.50
CA THR A 282 5.68 -1.07 -0.96
C THR A 282 7.00 -0.63 -0.33
N GLU A 283 7.13 0.66 -0.01
CA GLU A 283 8.28 1.26 0.66
C GLU A 283 8.23 1.17 2.21
N ASP A 284 7.29 0.43 2.79
CA ASP A 284 7.10 0.33 4.24
C ASP A 284 7.00 1.71 4.93
N ARG A 285 6.17 2.60 4.38
CA ARG A 285 5.94 3.94 4.93
C ARG A 285 4.66 4.05 5.76
N ILE A 286 3.88 2.97 5.87
CA ILE A 286 2.55 3.00 6.49
C ILE A 286 2.55 2.15 7.76
N LEU A 287 2.11 2.75 8.86
CA LEU A 287 1.71 2.09 10.10
C LEU A 287 0.20 2.26 10.32
N VAL A 288 -0.47 1.17 10.65
CA VAL A 288 -1.90 1.17 10.97
C VAL A 288 -2.08 1.18 12.49
N HIS A 289 -2.94 2.06 12.98
CA HIS A 289 -3.33 2.13 14.39
C HIS A 289 -4.84 2.33 14.52
N GLY A 290 -5.55 1.29 14.99
CA GLY A 290 -7.00 1.29 14.97
C GLY A 290 -7.52 1.48 13.54
N ASN A 291 -8.40 2.46 13.34
CA ASN A 291 -8.93 2.81 12.02
C ASN A 291 -8.21 4.04 11.40
N LYS A 292 -6.94 4.23 11.69
CA LYS A 292 -6.12 5.32 11.15
C LYS A 292 -4.80 4.80 10.63
N THR A 293 -4.17 5.55 9.75
CA THR A 293 -2.79 5.32 9.32
C THR A 293 -1.88 6.45 9.77
N VAL A 294 -0.63 6.12 10.03
CA VAL A 294 0.49 7.07 10.09
C VAL A 294 1.33 6.79 8.85
N VAL A 295 1.45 7.80 7.99
CA VAL A 295 2.18 7.69 6.71
C VAL A 295 3.40 8.59 6.76
N PHE A 296 4.58 8.01 6.60
CA PHE A 296 5.86 8.71 6.56
C PHE A 296 6.22 9.06 5.10
N VAL A 297 5.89 10.26 4.67
CA VAL A 297 6.07 10.76 3.29
C VAL A 297 7.35 11.56 3.12
#